data_1d30f917f37d525e92138677f3428f73
#
_entry.id   1d30f917f37d525e92138677f3428f73
#
_cell.length_a   1.000
_cell.length_b   1.000
_cell.length_c   1.000
_cell.angle_alpha   90.00
_cell.angle_beta   90.00
_cell.angle_gamma   90.00
#
_symmetry.space_group_name_H-M   'P 1'
#
loop_
_entity.id
_entity.type
_entity.pdbx_description
1 polymer ?
#
loop_
_entity_poly.entity_id
_entity_poly.type
_entity_poly.pdbx_seq_one_letter_code
_entity_poly.pdbx_strand_id
1 'polypeptide(L)'
;DRKSWIELARRWHALPVAIVIDPGIDICIERNESRPDRPFGGEVVRRMVSEIRRSQRGLEREGFRQVWKLTSPDAVDAATMTRVPLWTDKRGDEGPFDIIGDVHGCADELQELLTKLGYDVSWSSADGTRKVAVSHPQRRKAVFVGDLVDRGPNSTDVLRIAMSMVASGAAHVVQGNHDRKLERWLAGRKVTIAHGLQQTIDQLQAESEGFRQSLPKFLSDLRSHVWLDQGRLAVAHAGLKAEMIGRGSGAVREFALFGETTGETDEFGLPVRADWA
;
A
#
# COMPACT_ATOMS: atom_id res chain seq x y z
N ASP A 1 -8.37 17.85 -21.90
CA ASP A 1 -8.56 16.40 -22.05
C ASP A 1 -8.05 15.68 -20.79
N ARG A 2 -8.95 14.99 -20.06
CA ARG A 2 -8.60 14.30 -18.79
C ARG A 2 -7.65 13.13 -19.02
N LYS A 3 -7.72 12.50 -20.18
CA LYS A 3 -6.89 11.34 -20.52
C LYS A 3 -5.41 11.68 -20.53
N SER A 4 -5.01 12.80 -21.13
CA SER A 4 -3.62 13.23 -21.16
C SER A 4 -3.06 13.55 -19.77
N TRP A 5 -3.88 14.10 -18.85
CA TRP A 5 -3.47 14.32 -17.46
C TRP A 5 -3.28 13.03 -16.70
N ILE A 6 -4.14 12.03 -16.92
CA ILE A 6 -4.02 10.71 -16.31
C ILE A 6 -2.77 9.99 -16.85
N GLU A 7 -2.50 10.09 -18.15
CA GLU A 7 -1.29 9.53 -18.77
C GLU A 7 -0.02 10.20 -18.23
N LEU A 8 -0.03 11.51 -18.08
CA LEU A 8 1.07 12.25 -17.44
C LEU A 8 1.29 11.77 -15.99
N ALA A 9 0.23 11.65 -15.21
CA ALA A 9 0.32 11.15 -13.85
C ALA A 9 0.89 9.72 -13.79
N ARG A 10 0.47 8.83 -14.69
CA ARG A 10 1.01 7.47 -14.80
C ARG A 10 2.50 7.46 -15.14
N ARG A 11 2.91 8.30 -16.08
CA ARG A 11 4.32 8.43 -16.49
C ARG A 11 5.23 8.83 -15.32
N TRP A 12 4.73 9.66 -14.40
CA TRP A 12 5.48 10.15 -13.25
C TRP A 12 5.14 9.39 -11.96
N HIS A 13 4.46 8.24 -12.05
CA HIS A 13 4.01 7.45 -10.90
C HIS A 13 3.22 8.26 -9.86
N ALA A 14 2.58 9.35 -10.28
CA ALA A 14 1.72 10.17 -9.45
C ALA A 14 0.31 9.59 -9.38
N LEU A 15 -0.41 9.90 -8.30
CA LEU A 15 -1.80 9.51 -8.11
C LEU A 15 -2.70 10.67 -8.54
N PRO A 16 -3.41 10.58 -9.68
CA PRO A 16 -4.29 11.66 -10.12
C PRO A 16 -5.51 11.77 -9.22
N VAL A 17 -5.86 12.99 -8.85
CA VAL A 17 -7.03 13.32 -8.05
C VAL A 17 -7.92 14.27 -8.87
N ALA A 18 -9.23 14.07 -8.85
CA ALA A 18 -10.19 14.98 -9.44
C ALA A 18 -10.91 15.76 -8.35
N ILE A 19 -10.95 17.09 -8.50
CA ILE A 19 -11.81 17.98 -7.70
C ILE A 19 -12.88 18.51 -8.63
N VAL A 20 -14.13 18.15 -8.38
CA VAL A 20 -15.29 18.56 -9.18
C VAL A 20 -16.05 19.63 -8.41
N ILE A 21 -16.17 20.80 -9.01
CA ILE A 21 -16.95 21.93 -8.46
C ILE A 21 -18.28 21.98 -9.20
N ASP A 22 -19.37 21.72 -8.48
CA ASP A 22 -20.75 21.79 -9.00
C ASP A 22 -21.62 22.60 -8.00
N PRO A 23 -21.54 23.94 -8.07
CA PRO A 23 -22.24 24.81 -7.08
C PRO A 23 -23.76 24.84 -7.27
N GLY A 24 -24.28 24.15 -8.24
CA GLY A 24 -25.67 24.18 -8.64
C GLY A 24 -25.92 24.96 -9.91
N ILE A 25 -27.01 24.58 -10.61
CA ILE A 25 -27.30 25.11 -11.94
C ILE A 25 -27.69 26.58 -11.92
N ASP A 26 -28.46 27.01 -10.90
CA ASP A 26 -28.93 28.38 -10.80
C ASP A 26 -27.79 29.36 -10.58
N ILE A 27 -26.82 28.98 -9.72
CA ILE A 27 -25.59 29.74 -9.48
C ILE A 27 -24.72 29.81 -10.75
N CYS A 28 -24.66 28.70 -11.49
CA CYS A 28 -23.92 28.71 -12.77
C CYS A 28 -24.55 29.65 -13.80
N ILE A 29 -25.89 29.74 -13.85
CA ILE A 29 -26.61 30.66 -14.73
C ILE A 29 -26.38 32.11 -14.28
N GLU A 30 -26.59 32.43 -13.01
CA GLU A 30 -26.37 33.77 -12.44
C GLU A 30 -24.95 34.28 -12.71
N ARG A 31 -23.95 33.45 -12.42
CA ARG A 31 -22.54 33.79 -12.67
C ARG A 31 -22.22 33.94 -14.16
N ASN A 32 -22.89 33.21 -15.03
CA ASN A 32 -22.72 33.36 -16.48
C ASN A 32 -23.36 34.65 -17.00
N GLU A 33 -24.53 35.04 -16.48
CA GLU A 33 -25.21 36.27 -16.85
C GLU A 33 -24.45 37.53 -16.41
N SER A 34 -23.75 37.45 -15.27
CA SER A 34 -22.93 38.54 -14.76
C SER A 34 -21.58 38.71 -15.49
N ARG A 35 -21.23 37.85 -16.44
CA ARG A 35 -19.99 37.94 -17.23
C ARG A 35 -20.11 39.01 -18.35
N PRO A 36 -19.29 40.05 -18.36
CA PRO A 36 -19.36 41.13 -19.37
C PRO A 36 -18.84 40.70 -20.74
N ASP A 37 -17.96 39.73 -20.80
CA ASP A 37 -17.14 39.41 -21.97
C ASP A 37 -17.66 38.24 -22.80
N ARG A 38 -18.45 37.32 -22.21
CA ARG A 38 -18.88 36.08 -22.87
C ARG A 38 -20.13 35.44 -22.24
N PRO A 39 -21.32 36.06 -22.30
CA PRO A 39 -22.54 35.46 -21.83
C PRO A 39 -23.02 34.38 -22.80
N PHE A 40 -23.25 33.18 -22.27
CA PHE A 40 -23.95 32.11 -22.99
C PHE A 40 -25.42 32.11 -22.61
N GLY A 41 -26.31 31.69 -23.51
CA GLY A 41 -27.72 31.47 -23.15
C GLY A 41 -27.85 30.39 -22.05
N GLY A 42 -28.81 30.54 -21.17
CA GLY A 42 -29.03 29.63 -20.02
C GLY A 42 -29.17 28.15 -20.44
N GLU A 43 -29.68 27.87 -21.63
CA GLU A 43 -29.76 26.53 -22.18
C GLU A 43 -28.40 25.88 -22.41
N VAL A 44 -27.39 26.67 -22.81
CA VAL A 44 -26.01 26.19 -23.01
C VAL A 44 -25.42 25.83 -21.65
N VAL A 45 -25.63 26.66 -20.62
CA VAL A 45 -25.17 26.41 -19.26
C VAL A 45 -25.81 25.13 -18.71
N ARG A 46 -27.15 24.97 -18.88
CA ARG A 46 -27.85 23.74 -18.45
C ARG A 46 -27.30 22.48 -19.08
N ARG A 47 -27.03 22.53 -20.38
CA ARG A 47 -26.43 21.40 -21.11
C ARG A 47 -25.05 21.08 -20.57
N MET A 48 -24.18 22.09 -20.39
CA MET A 48 -22.82 21.88 -19.86
C MET A 48 -22.82 21.28 -18.45
N VAL A 49 -23.68 21.77 -17.55
CA VAL A 49 -23.83 21.20 -16.21
C VAL A 49 -24.29 19.76 -16.27
N SER A 50 -25.27 19.43 -17.14
CA SER A 50 -25.76 18.07 -17.33
C SER A 50 -24.65 17.14 -17.85
N GLU A 51 -23.84 17.58 -18.81
CA GLU A 51 -22.71 16.83 -19.35
C GLU A 51 -21.65 16.56 -18.29
N ILE A 52 -21.28 17.57 -17.49
CA ILE A 52 -20.35 17.43 -16.36
C ILE A 52 -20.88 16.38 -15.37
N ARG A 53 -22.14 16.51 -14.93
CA ARG A 53 -22.76 15.58 -13.98
C ARG A 53 -22.79 14.14 -14.49
N ARG A 54 -23.04 13.96 -15.79
CA ARG A 54 -23.00 12.64 -16.44
C ARG A 54 -21.58 12.08 -16.45
N SER A 55 -20.59 12.90 -16.80
CA SER A 55 -19.20 12.50 -16.93
C SER A 55 -18.52 12.17 -15.58
N GLN A 56 -19.02 12.74 -14.46
CA GLN A 56 -18.48 12.46 -13.13
C GLN A 56 -18.59 10.99 -12.69
N ARG A 57 -19.58 10.25 -13.24
CA ARG A 57 -19.85 8.86 -12.83
C ARG A 57 -18.76 7.88 -13.23
N GLY A 58 -17.85 8.29 -14.13
CA GLY A 58 -16.80 7.44 -14.68
C GLY A 58 -15.37 7.80 -14.24
N LEU A 59 -15.16 8.87 -13.47
CA LEU A 59 -13.83 9.40 -13.19
C LEU A 59 -12.86 8.38 -12.58
N GLU A 60 -13.30 7.58 -11.64
CA GLU A 60 -12.47 6.54 -11.03
C GLU A 60 -12.11 5.44 -12.05
N ARG A 61 -13.06 5.09 -12.95
CA ARG A 61 -12.81 4.13 -14.03
C ARG A 61 -11.87 4.68 -15.09
N GLU A 62 -11.88 6.01 -15.32
CA GLU A 62 -10.92 6.68 -16.20
C GLU A 62 -9.49 6.61 -15.65
N GLY A 63 -9.34 6.49 -14.31
CA GLY A 63 -8.05 6.33 -13.65
C GLY A 63 -7.74 7.33 -12.55
N PHE A 64 -8.68 8.20 -12.18
CA PHE A 64 -8.50 9.03 -10.99
C PHE A 64 -8.51 8.17 -9.73
N ARG A 65 -7.54 8.37 -8.87
CA ARG A 65 -7.41 7.63 -7.61
C ARG A 65 -8.45 8.05 -6.57
N GLN A 66 -8.83 9.32 -6.61
CA GLN A 66 -9.79 9.92 -5.70
C GLN A 66 -10.57 11.03 -6.39
N VAL A 67 -11.84 11.15 -6.06
CA VAL A 67 -12.73 12.17 -6.60
C VAL A 67 -13.40 12.92 -5.45
N TRP A 68 -13.14 14.21 -5.38
CA TRP A 68 -13.77 15.11 -4.44
C TRP A 68 -14.86 15.91 -5.16
N LYS A 69 -16.01 16.08 -4.51
CA LYS A 69 -17.14 16.87 -5.05
C LYS A 69 -17.50 17.98 -4.09
N LEU A 70 -17.45 19.22 -4.58
CA LEU A 70 -17.87 20.42 -3.88
C LEU A 70 -19.16 20.89 -4.55
N THR A 71 -20.30 20.74 -3.82
CA THR A 71 -21.65 20.87 -4.42
C THR A 71 -22.38 22.17 -4.04
N SER A 72 -21.73 23.06 -3.32
CA SER A 72 -22.26 24.39 -2.97
C SER A 72 -21.13 25.43 -2.89
N PRO A 73 -21.44 26.74 -2.97
CA PRO A 73 -20.47 27.79 -2.71
C PRO A 73 -19.83 27.66 -1.33
N ASP A 74 -20.63 27.44 -0.30
CA ASP A 74 -20.13 27.28 1.08
C ASP A 74 -19.15 26.09 1.20
N ALA A 75 -19.40 25.00 0.47
CA ALA A 75 -18.49 23.86 0.44
C ALA A 75 -17.17 24.21 -0.27
N VAL A 76 -17.20 25.08 -1.27
CA VAL A 76 -16.00 25.58 -1.95
C VAL A 76 -15.21 26.50 -1.04
N ASP A 77 -15.88 27.43 -0.38
CA ASP A 77 -15.24 28.42 0.50
C ASP A 77 -14.66 27.79 1.78
N ALA A 78 -15.33 26.76 2.29
CA ALA A 78 -14.85 25.98 3.44
C ALA A 78 -13.76 24.95 3.08
N ALA A 79 -13.53 24.67 1.81
CA ALA A 79 -12.59 23.63 1.39
C ALA A 79 -11.13 24.03 1.71
N THR A 80 -10.43 23.17 2.41
CA THR A 80 -9.01 23.34 2.70
C THR A 80 -8.21 22.22 2.04
N MET A 81 -7.09 22.57 1.43
CA MET A 81 -6.17 21.59 0.85
C MET A 81 -4.93 21.45 1.73
N THR A 82 -4.71 20.25 2.26
CA THR A 82 -3.53 19.93 3.03
C THR A 82 -2.67 18.92 2.27
N ARG A 83 -1.35 19.05 2.39
CA ARG A 83 -0.41 18.06 1.89
C ARG A 83 -0.10 17.08 3.00
N VAL A 84 -0.30 15.80 2.73
CA VAL A 84 0.07 14.72 3.64
C VAL A 84 1.10 13.81 2.97
N PRO A 85 2.07 13.27 3.71
CA PRO A 85 2.99 12.27 3.18
C PRO A 85 2.22 11.05 2.66
N LEU A 86 2.70 10.43 1.59
CA LEU A 86 2.19 9.13 1.17
C LEU A 86 2.48 8.09 2.26
N TRP A 87 1.71 7.01 2.26
CA TRP A 87 1.87 5.92 3.24
C TRP A 87 3.25 5.27 3.22
N THR A 88 3.97 5.36 2.10
CA THR A 88 5.35 4.88 1.93
C THR A 88 6.40 5.84 2.47
N ASP A 89 6.06 7.10 2.67
CA ASP A 89 6.95 8.14 3.19
C ASP A 89 7.00 8.07 4.72
N LYS A 90 8.09 7.54 5.22
CA LYS A 90 8.45 7.41 6.64
C LYS A 90 9.78 8.07 6.94
N ARG A 91 10.13 9.12 6.19
CA ARG A 91 11.42 9.84 6.34
C ARG A 91 11.64 10.42 7.73
N GLY A 92 10.58 10.70 8.47
CA GLY A 92 10.69 11.10 9.87
C GLY A 92 11.09 9.98 10.84
N ASP A 93 11.06 8.72 10.41
CA ASP A 93 11.60 7.61 11.18
C ASP A 93 13.09 7.46 10.91
N GLU A 94 13.89 7.72 11.94
CA GLU A 94 15.35 7.65 11.88
C GLU A 94 15.84 6.36 12.55
N GLY A 95 16.98 5.84 12.05
CA GLY A 95 17.59 4.63 12.59
C GLY A 95 18.17 4.78 14.00
N PRO A 96 18.80 3.72 14.50
CA PRO A 96 19.28 2.56 13.74
C PRO A 96 18.18 1.56 13.38
N PHE A 97 18.31 0.97 12.19
CA PHE A 97 17.41 -0.06 11.69
C PHE A 97 18.12 -1.41 11.55
N ASP A 98 17.39 -2.50 11.81
CA ASP A 98 17.80 -3.86 11.52
C ASP A 98 16.98 -4.35 10.33
N ILE A 99 17.62 -4.56 9.18
CA ILE A 99 16.96 -5.01 7.94
C ILE A 99 16.92 -6.53 7.93
N ILE A 100 15.71 -7.10 7.91
CA ILE A 100 15.49 -8.55 7.96
C ILE A 100 14.92 -8.99 6.61
N GLY A 101 15.63 -9.88 5.92
CA GLY A 101 15.24 -10.46 4.63
C GLY A 101 14.04 -11.39 4.73
N ASP A 102 13.85 -12.22 3.71
CA ASP A 102 12.77 -13.20 3.62
C ASP A 102 12.77 -14.14 4.81
N VAL A 103 11.64 -14.26 5.49
CA VAL A 103 11.49 -15.09 6.72
C VAL A 103 10.86 -16.43 6.40
N HIS A 104 9.91 -16.46 5.48
CA HIS A 104 9.28 -17.69 4.99
C HIS A 104 8.84 -18.67 6.09
N GLY A 105 8.12 -18.20 7.11
CA GLY A 105 7.58 -19.08 8.15
C GLY A 105 8.62 -19.70 9.09
N CYS A 106 9.87 -19.23 9.07
CA CYS A 106 10.95 -19.69 9.95
C CYS A 106 10.89 -18.90 11.28
N ALA A 107 9.92 -19.21 12.14
CA ALA A 107 9.64 -18.43 13.34
C ALA A 107 10.72 -18.58 14.42
N ASP A 108 11.29 -19.78 14.57
CA ASP A 108 12.31 -20.05 15.58
C ASP A 108 13.61 -19.34 15.23
N GLU A 109 14.00 -19.38 13.94
CA GLU A 109 15.20 -18.66 13.43
C GLU A 109 15.00 -17.15 13.51
N LEU A 110 13.78 -16.65 13.23
CA LEU A 110 13.48 -15.23 13.39
C LEU A 110 13.60 -14.80 14.84
N GLN A 111 13.07 -15.59 15.78
CA GLN A 111 13.18 -15.30 17.21
C GLN A 111 14.65 -15.32 17.69
N GLU A 112 15.43 -16.30 17.23
CA GLU A 112 16.86 -16.37 17.51
C GLU A 112 17.60 -15.14 16.98
N LEU A 113 17.30 -14.74 15.72
CA LEU A 113 17.89 -13.54 15.10
C LEU A 113 17.53 -12.28 15.91
N LEU A 114 16.25 -12.08 16.23
CA LEU A 114 15.81 -10.94 17.02
C LEU A 114 16.52 -10.88 18.37
N THR A 115 16.66 -12.02 19.05
CA THR A 115 17.36 -12.10 20.33
C THR A 115 18.85 -11.74 20.16
N LYS A 116 19.52 -12.22 19.12
CA LYS A 116 20.92 -11.87 18.81
C LYS A 116 21.10 -10.38 18.48
N LEU A 117 20.08 -9.75 17.88
CA LEU A 117 20.07 -8.30 17.62
C LEU A 117 19.73 -7.46 18.87
N GLY A 118 19.42 -8.11 19.99
CA GLY A 118 19.14 -7.44 21.27
C GLY A 118 17.67 -7.12 21.50
N TYR A 119 16.75 -7.70 20.74
CA TYR A 119 15.32 -7.59 21.03
C TYR A 119 14.90 -8.57 22.13
N ASP A 120 14.07 -8.10 23.04
CA ASP A 120 13.36 -8.93 24.00
C ASP A 120 12.11 -9.51 23.34
N VAL A 121 12.02 -10.84 23.25
CA VAL A 121 10.87 -11.55 22.67
C VAL A 121 10.19 -12.34 23.78
N SER A 122 8.96 -11.99 24.11
CA SER A 122 8.20 -12.66 25.18
C SER A 122 6.86 -13.17 24.68
N TRP A 123 6.61 -14.46 24.91
CA TRP A 123 5.36 -15.12 24.59
C TRP A 123 4.45 -15.24 25.80
N SER A 124 3.17 -15.08 25.58
CA SER A 124 2.12 -15.29 26.57
C SER A 124 0.93 -15.98 25.97
N SER A 125 0.15 -16.65 26.80
CA SER A 125 -1.13 -17.24 26.39
C SER A 125 -2.20 -16.81 27.39
N ALA A 126 -3.26 -16.19 26.91
CA ALA A 126 -4.41 -15.81 27.70
C ALA A 126 -5.67 -16.23 26.94
N ASP A 127 -6.60 -16.89 27.63
CA ASP A 127 -7.88 -17.35 27.06
C ASP A 127 -7.73 -18.18 25.76
N GLY A 128 -6.70 -19.03 25.70
CA GLY A 128 -6.39 -19.83 24.51
C GLY A 128 -5.79 -19.02 23.34
N THR A 129 -5.57 -17.74 23.52
CA THR A 129 -4.96 -16.87 22.49
C THR A 129 -3.47 -16.72 22.76
N ARG A 130 -2.64 -17.17 21.81
CA ARG A 130 -1.18 -16.99 21.84
C ARG A 130 -0.82 -15.55 21.40
N LYS A 131 -0.04 -14.85 22.21
CA LYS A 131 0.41 -13.47 21.96
C LYS A 131 1.92 -13.38 22.12
N VAL A 132 2.53 -12.45 21.42
CA VAL A 132 3.96 -12.12 21.54
C VAL A 132 4.11 -10.63 21.74
N ALA A 133 5.06 -10.24 22.58
CA ALA A 133 5.54 -8.87 22.69
C ALA A 133 7.02 -8.84 22.30
N VAL A 134 7.39 -7.86 21.47
CA VAL A 134 8.78 -7.67 21.02
C VAL A 134 9.15 -6.21 21.24
N SER A 135 10.29 -5.98 21.91
CA SER A 135 10.81 -4.66 22.17
C SER A 135 12.33 -4.63 22.09
N HIS A 136 12.91 -3.46 21.91
CA HIS A 136 14.35 -3.28 21.95
C HIS A 136 14.70 -2.19 22.96
N PRO A 137 15.63 -2.43 23.92
CA PRO A 137 15.95 -1.47 24.98
C PRO A 137 16.49 -0.13 24.46
N GLN A 138 17.17 -0.15 23.33
CA GLN A 138 17.68 1.06 22.65
C GLN A 138 16.71 1.59 21.58
N ARG A 139 15.47 1.11 21.52
CA ARG A 139 14.44 1.51 20.55
C ARG A 139 14.87 1.35 19.08
N ARG A 140 15.74 0.38 18.79
CA ARG A 140 16.02 -0.02 17.40
C ARG A 140 14.73 -0.50 16.75
N LYS A 141 14.61 -0.32 15.45
CA LYS A 141 13.45 -0.76 14.68
C LYS A 141 13.86 -1.78 13.63
N ALA A 142 13.09 -2.84 13.52
CA ALA A 142 13.25 -3.78 12.41
C ALA A 142 12.55 -3.27 11.14
N VAL A 143 13.09 -3.64 9.98
CA VAL A 143 12.43 -3.47 8.70
C VAL A 143 12.43 -4.83 8.00
N PHE A 144 11.25 -5.48 7.96
CA PHE A 144 11.09 -6.73 7.24
C PHE A 144 10.94 -6.46 5.73
N VAL A 145 11.71 -7.16 4.93
CA VAL A 145 11.74 -6.98 3.47
C VAL A 145 10.62 -7.75 2.77
N GLY A 146 9.71 -8.35 3.52
CA GLY A 146 8.58 -9.13 3.02
C GLY A 146 8.81 -10.62 3.05
N ASP A 147 7.95 -11.37 2.35
CA ASP A 147 7.93 -12.83 2.31
C ASP A 147 7.96 -13.46 3.72
N LEU A 148 7.02 -13.01 4.55
CA LEU A 148 6.87 -13.50 5.91
C LEU A 148 6.38 -14.95 5.96
N VAL A 149 5.61 -15.36 4.96
CA VAL A 149 4.86 -16.62 4.93
C VAL A 149 5.36 -17.59 3.88
N ASP A 150 4.78 -18.78 3.89
CA ASP A 150 5.05 -19.91 2.99
C ASP A 150 6.39 -20.61 3.27
N ARG A 151 6.53 -21.84 2.78
CA ARG A 151 7.73 -22.71 2.82
C ARG A 151 8.09 -23.23 4.22
N GLY A 152 8.21 -22.38 5.22
CA GLY A 152 8.66 -22.73 6.56
C GLY A 152 7.57 -23.31 7.46
N PRO A 153 7.97 -23.86 8.60
CA PRO A 153 7.08 -24.66 9.46
C PRO A 153 6.05 -23.83 10.22
N ASN A 154 6.23 -22.53 10.41
CA ASN A 154 5.41 -21.73 11.32
C ASN A 154 5.20 -20.28 10.84
N SER A 155 4.46 -20.10 9.74
CA SER A 155 4.07 -18.78 9.23
C SER A 155 3.20 -18.00 10.22
N THR A 156 2.42 -18.69 11.07
CA THR A 156 1.50 -18.03 12.01
C THR A 156 2.23 -17.28 13.12
N ASP A 157 3.30 -17.84 13.67
CA ASP A 157 4.10 -17.15 14.68
C ASP A 157 4.95 -16.03 14.08
N VAL A 158 5.45 -16.18 12.83
CA VAL A 158 6.10 -15.08 12.11
C VAL A 158 5.13 -13.90 11.94
N LEU A 159 3.89 -14.17 11.52
CA LEU A 159 2.85 -13.14 11.40
C LEU A 159 2.57 -12.48 12.75
N ARG A 160 2.48 -13.24 13.85
CA ARG A 160 2.30 -12.68 15.21
C ARG A 160 3.44 -11.75 15.60
N ILE A 161 4.69 -12.16 15.39
CA ILE A 161 5.87 -11.33 15.66
C ILE A 161 5.80 -10.03 14.85
N ALA A 162 5.62 -10.13 13.54
CA ALA A 162 5.56 -8.96 12.67
C ALA A 162 4.39 -8.02 13.04
N MET A 163 3.20 -8.56 13.29
CA MET A 163 2.02 -7.78 13.71
C MET A 163 2.26 -7.07 15.04
N SER A 164 2.83 -7.75 16.03
CA SER A 164 3.17 -7.17 17.32
C SER A 164 4.16 -6.03 17.20
N MET A 165 5.24 -6.23 16.43
CA MET A 165 6.27 -5.22 16.21
C MET A 165 5.74 -4.00 15.44
N VAL A 166 4.87 -4.21 14.44
CA VAL A 166 4.21 -3.11 13.72
C VAL A 166 3.27 -2.34 14.62
N ALA A 167 2.47 -3.03 15.43
CA ALA A 167 1.51 -2.40 16.34
C ALA A 167 2.19 -1.57 17.44
N SER A 168 3.35 -2.00 17.92
CA SER A 168 4.16 -1.27 18.90
C SER A 168 5.05 -0.17 18.29
N GLY A 169 5.11 -0.08 16.95
CA GLY A 169 6.01 0.83 16.25
C GLY A 169 7.48 0.39 16.25
N ALA A 170 7.76 -0.86 16.64
CA ALA A 170 9.09 -1.46 16.64
C ALA A 170 9.54 -1.99 15.27
N ALA A 171 8.63 -2.06 14.29
CA ALA A 171 8.99 -2.48 12.95
C ALA A 171 8.19 -1.79 11.84
N HIS A 172 8.79 -1.77 10.65
CA HIS A 172 8.12 -1.64 9.37
C HIS A 172 8.15 -2.98 8.63
N VAL A 173 7.12 -3.23 7.83
CA VAL A 173 7.06 -4.41 6.95
C VAL A 173 6.73 -3.92 5.55
N VAL A 174 7.55 -4.26 4.57
CA VAL A 174 7.19 -4.15 3.16
C VAL A 174 6.55 -5.44 2.70
N GLN A 175 5.65 -5.37 1.75
CA GLN A 175 4.93 -6.52 1.24
C GLN A 175 5.82 -7.32 0.28
N GLY A 176 6.00 -8.61 0.53
CA GLY A 176 6.58 -9.55 -0.41
C GLY A 176 5.54 -10.17 -1.35
N ASN A 177 5.99 -10.89 -2.35
CA ASN A 177 5.11 -11.53 -3.32
C ASN A 177 4.31 -12.69 -2.69
N HIS A 178 4.85 -13.39 -1.71
CA HIS A 178 4.14 -14.42 -0.94
C HIS A 178 3.07 -13.82 -0.04
N ASP A 179 3.36 -12.73 0.67
CA ASP A 179 2.39 -11.99 1.49
C ASP A 179 1.23 -11.47 0.63
N ARG A 180 1.54 -10.94 -0.56
CA ARG A 180 0.55 -10.48 -1.54
C ARG A 180 -0.36 -11.60 -2.02
N LYS A 181 0.20 -12.78 -2.20
CA LYS A 181 -0.54 -13.97 -2.63
C LYS A 181 -1.50 -14.43 -1.55
N LEU A 182 -1.05 -14.46 -0.28
CA LEU A 182 -1.90 -14.76 0.88
C LEU A 182 -3.00 -13.70 1.05
N GLU A 183 -2.70 -12.41 0.95
CA GLU A 183 -3.70 -11.33 0.98
C GLU A 183 -4.82 -11.55 -0.04
N ARG A 184 -4.45 -11.87 -1.28
CA ARG A 184 -5.42 -12.14 -2.35
C ARG A 184 -6.28 -13.38 -2.06
N TRP A 185 -5.68 -14.42 -1.52
CA TRP A 185 -6.40 -15.64 -1.14
C TRP A 185 -7.41 -15.36 -0.03
N LEU A 186 -7.00 -14.66 1.02
CA LEU A 186 -7.90 -14.25 2.12
C LEU A 186 -9.04 -13.34 1.64
N ALA A 187 -8.81 -12.53 0.61
CA ALA A 187 -9.83 -11.71 -0.03
C ALA A 187 -10.76 -12.51 -0.98
N GLY A 188 -10.67 -13.85 -1.02
CA GLY A 188 -11.49 -14.72 -1.89
C GLY A 188 -11.15 -14.63 -3.37
N ARG A 189 -9.98 -14.06 -3.73
CA ARG A 189 -9.55 -13.97 -5.13
C ARG A 189 -8.92 -15.28 -5.57
N LYS A 190 -9.10 -15.64 -6.83
CA LYS A 190 -8.44 -16.80 -7.42
C LYS A 190 -6.92 -16.61 -7.42
N VAL A 191 -6.19 -17.54 -6.78
CA VAL A 191 -4.73 -17.60 -6.77
C VAL A 191 -4.27 -19.03 -7.05
N THR A 192 -3.09 -19.18 -7.62
CA THR A 192 -2.47 -20.50 -7.78
C THR A 192 -1.87 -20.92 -6.44
N ILE A 193 -2.34 -22.05 -5.90
CA ILE A 193 -1.80 -22.61 -4.64
C ILE A 193 -0.53 -23.39 -5.00
N ALA A 194 0.63 -22.74 -4.78
CA ALA A 194 1.96 -23.29 -5.05
C ALA A 194 2.99 -22.56 -4.18
N HIS A 195 4.21 -23.07 -4.16
CA HIS A 195 5.38 -22.48 -3.47
C HIS A 195 5.19 -22.30 -1.96
N GLY A 196 4.50 -23.22 -1.29
CA GLY A 196 4.32 -23.24 0.16
C GLY A 196 3.01 -22.61 0.66
N LEU A 197 2.19 -21.99 -0.20
CA LEU A 197 0.93 -21.36 0.24
C LEU A 197 -0.03 -22.37 0.89
N GLN A 198 -0.12 -23.61 0.41
CA GLN A 198 -1.00 -24.62 1.04
C GLN A 198 -0.62 -24.83 2.50
N GLN A 199 0.67 -24.94 2.79
CA GLN A 199 1.18 -25.12 4.15
C GLN A 199 0.77 -23.94 5.06
N THR A 200 0.87 -22.70 4.57
CA THR A 200 0.41 -21.53 5.30
C THR A 200 -1.11 -21.58 5.54
N ILE A 201 -1.89 -21.98 4.54
CA ILE A 201 -3.35 -22.14 4.68
C ILE A 201 -3.70 -23.15 5.77
N ASP A 202 -3.04 -24.31 5.77
CA ASP A 202 -3.27 -25.38 6.76
C ASP A 202 -2.94 -24.89 8.18
N GLN A 203 -1.84 -24.17 8.34
CA GLN A 203 -1.47 -23.52 9.61
C GLN A 203 -2.53 -22.52 10.07
N LEU A 204 -3.03 -21.68 9.16
CA LEU A 204 -4.06 -20.70 9.46
C LEU A 204 -5.41 -21.33 9.83
N GLN A 205 -5.77 -22.47 9.25
CA GLN A 205 -6.99 -23.20 9.60
C GLN A 205 -6.99 -23.72 11.04
N ALA A 206 -5.81 -24.02 11.57
CA ALA A 206 -5.64 -24.46 12.96
C ALA A 206 -5.71 -23.29 13.98
N GLU A 207 -5.71 -22.05 13.50
CA GLU A 207 -5.68 -20.85 14.33
C GLU A 207 -7.05 -20.38 14.78
N SER A 208 -7.08 -19.58 15.86
CA SER A 208 -8.31 -18.97 16.36
C SER A 208 -8.95 -18.05 15.31
N GLU A 209 -10.27 -17.96 15.33
CA GLU A 209 -11.01 -17.10 14.42
C GLU A 209 -10.58 -15.63 14.53
N GLY A 210 -10.37 -15.14 15.76
CA GLY A 210 -9.92 -13.75 15.99
C GLY A 210 -8.58 -13.45 15.34
N PHE A 211 -7.61 -14.39 15.38
CA PHE A 211 -6.35 -14.22 14.67
C PHE A 211 -6.56 -14.21 13.15
N ARG A 212 -7.31 -15.14 12.61
CA ARG A 212 -7.61 -15.17 11.17
C ARG A 212 -8.29 -13.91 10.67
N GLN A 213 -9.24 -13.35 11.44
CA GLN A 213 -9.95 -12.12 11.09
C GLN A 213 -9.06 -10.86 11.13
N SER A 214 -7.95 -10.87 11.87
CA SER A 214 -7.02 -9.76 11.93
C SER A 214 -6.08 -9.67 10.70
N LEU A 215 -5.83 -10.79 10.03
CA LEU A 215 -4.85 -10.89 8.94
C LEU A 215 -5.18 -10.09 7.69
N PRO A 216 -6.44 -10.09 7.17
CA PRO A 216 -6.75 -9.34 5.94
C PRO A 216 -6.39 -7.86 6.05
N LYS A 217 -6.70 -7.25 7.20
CA LYS A 217 -6.35 -5.86 7.44
C LYS A 217 -4.83 -5.67 7.52
N PHE A 218 -4.13 -6.48 8.30
CA PHE A 218 -2.67 -6.40 8.43
C PHE A 218 -1.98 -6.48 7.06
N LEU A 219 -2.30 -7.52 6.27
CA LEU A 219 -1.68 -7.74 4.97
C LEU A 219 -2.03 -6.66 3.95
N SER A 220 -3.25 -6.12 3.98
CA SER A 220 -3.65 -5.03 3.10
C SER A 220 -2.98 -3.69 3.45
N ASP A 221 -2.59 -3.52 4.70
CA ASP A 221 -1.89 -2.32 5.19
C ASP A 221 -0.37 -2.36 4.93
N LEU A 222 0.18 -3.52 4.51
CA LEU A 222 1.58 -3.63 4.13
C LEU A 222 1.92 -2.72 2.95
N ARG A 223 3.08 -2.10 3.03
CA ARG A 223 3.53 -1.14 2.03
C ARG A 223 4.34 -1.83 0.94
N SER A 224 4.28 -1.30 -0.27
CA SER A 224 5.14 -1.79 -1.37
C SER A 224 6.62 -1.52 -1.09
N HIS A 225 6.90 -0.40 -0.43
CA HIS A 225 8.23 0.02 0.01
C HIS A 225 8.07 1.03 1.16
N VAL A 226 9.16 1.30 1.85
CA VAL A 226 9.25 2.39 2.84
C VAL A 226 10.46 3.26 2.54
N TRP A 227 10.29 4.56 2.73
CA TRP A 227 11.32 5.58 2.57
C TRP A 227 11.59 6.19 3.94
N LEU A 228 12.79 5.98 4.48
CA LEU A 228 13.18 6.17 5.87
C LEU A 228 14.38 7.12 5.98
N ASP A 229 14.76 7.43 7.21
CA ASP A 229 16.02 8.05 7.58
C ASP A 229 16.30 9.35 6.81
N GLN A 230 15.39 10.30 6.90
CA GLN A 230 15.46 11.58 6.17
C GLN A 230 15.63 11.43 4.65
N GLY A 231 15.26 10.26 4.11
CA GLY A 231 15.38 9.95 2.69
C GLY A 231 16.65 9.21 2.29
N ARG A 232 17.49 8.83 3.25
CA ARG A 232 18.75 8.11 3.01
C ARG A 232 18.57 6.60 2.80
N LEU A 233 17.44 6.05 3.25
CA LEU A 233 17.16 4.61 3.17
C LEU A 233 15.80 4.37 2.49
N ALA A 234 15.80 3.58 1.43
CA ALA A 234 14.59 3.03 0.82
C ALA A 234 14.66 1.51 0.86
N VAL A 235 13.59 0.86 1.33
CA VAL A 235 13.49 -0.60 1.44
C VAL A 235 12.30 -1.09 0.64
N ALA A 236 12.51 -2.07 -0.23
CA ALA A 236 11.51 -2.76 -1.04
C ALA A 236 11.89 -4.24 -1.15
N HIS A 237 10.90 -5.12 -1.41
CA HIS A 237 11.13 -6.57 -1.47
C HIS A 237 12.04 -6.98 -2.64
N ALA A 238 11.68 -6.61 -3.87
CA ALA A 238 12.44 -7.02 -5.06
C ALA A 238 13.36 -5.91 -5.61
N GLY A 239 13.14 -4.67 -5.21
CA GLY A 239 13.91 -3.52 -5.62
C GLY A 239 13.08 -2.28 -5.95
N LEU A 240 13.75 -1.16 -6.25
CA LEU A 240 13.07 0.10 -6.53
C LEU A 240 13.99 1.03 -7.33
N LYS A 241 13.51 1.57 -8.45
CA LYS A 241 14.22 2.61 -9.19
C LYS A 241 14.13 3.94 -8.45
N ALA A 242 15.12 4.81 -8.60
CA ALA A 242 15.20 6.09 -7.90
C ALA A 242 13.96 6.97 -8.11
N GLU A 243 13.41 7.01 -9.33
CA GLU A 243 12.21 7.77 -9.68
C GLU A 243 10.91 7.20 -9.07
N MET A 244 10.95 5.99 -8.54
CA MET A 244 9.82 5.32 -7.90
C MET A 244 9.78 5.55 -6.39
N ILE A 245 10.89 5.95 -5.78
CA ILE A 245 10.98 6.17 -4.34
C ILE A 245 9.95 7.21 -3.89
N GLY A 246 9.16 6.87 -2.87
CA GLY A 246 8.11 7.74 -2.35
C GLY A 246 6.90 7.90 -3.28
N ARG A 247 6.76 7.09 -4.34
CA ARG A 247 5.62 7.10 -5.25
C ARG A 247 4.64 5.97 -4.90
N GLY A 248 3.37 6.11 -5.30
CA GLY A 248 2.29 5.20 -4.86
C GLY A 248 1.52 4.52 -5.98
N SER A 249 1.99 4.55 -7.24
CA SER A 249 1.27 3.96 -8.37
C SER A 249 1.27 2.42 -8.34
N GLY A 250 0.34 1.80 -9.11
CA GLY A 250 0.33 0.35 -9.29
C GLY A 250 1.61 -0.19 -9.90
N ALA A 251 2.22 0.54 -10.85
CA ALA A 251 3.49 0.15 -11.47
C ALA A 251 4.65 0.13 -10.45
N VAL A 252 4.68 1.09 -9.53
CA VAL A 252 5.66 1.09 -8.43
C VAL A 252 5.46 -0.13 -7.52
N ARG A 253 4.20 -0.46 -7.18
CA ARG A 253 3.90 -1.65 -6.38
C ARG A 253 4.37 -2.93 -7.06
N GLU A 254 4.05 -3.10 -8.34
CA GLU A 254 4.45 -4.28 -9.11
C GLU A 254 5.99 -4.39 -9.19
N PHE A 255 6.67 -3.28 -9.46
CA PHE A 255 8.12 -3.25 -9.50
C PHE A 255 8.74 -3.61 -8.13
N ALA A 256 8.22 -3.03 -7.05
CA ALA A 256 8.71 -3.29 -5.70
C ALA A 256 8.52 -4.76 -5.25
N LEU A 257 7.47 -5.43 -5.77
CA LEU A 257 7.17 -6.83 -5.45
C LEU A 257 7.92 -7.84 -6.31
N PHE A 258 8.12 -7.54 -7.58
CA PHE A 258 8.61 -8.52 -8.56
C PHE A 258 9.94 -8.13 -9.22
N GLY A 259 10.36 -6.88 -9.10
CA GLY A 259 11.53 -6.33 -9.78
C GLY A 259 11.30 -6.16 -11.27
N GLU A 260 12.40 -6.00 -11.99
CA GLU A 260 12.44 -5.96 -13.45
C GLU A 260 12.92 -7.31 -13.97
N THR A 261 12.23 -7.83 -14.97
CA THR A 261 12.62 -9.09 -15.63
C THR A 261 13.17 -8.81 -17.01
N THR A 262 14.11 -9.64 -17.47
CA THR A 262 14.68 -9.55 -18.84
C THR A 262 13.67 -9.99 -19.92
N GLY A 263 12.58 -10.63 -19.53
CA GLY A 263 11.63 -11.31 -20.41
C GLY A 263 12.03 -12.74 -20.75
N GLU A 264 13.19 -13.19 -20.28
CA GLU A 264 13.67 -14.57 -20.41
C GLU A 264 13.22 -15.43 -19.23
N THR A 265 13.24 -16.74 -19.40
CA THR A 265 13.03 -17.72 -18.33
C THR A 265 14.30 -18.55 -18.17
N ASP A 266 14.64 -18.87 -16.92
CA ASP A 266 15.75 -19.76 -16.61
C ASP A 266 15.43 -21.25 -16.91
N GLU A 267 16.38 -22.12 -16.66
CA GLU A 267 16.26 -23.57 -16.86
C GLU A 267 15.15 -24.23 -16.00
N PHE A 268 14.67 -23.53 -14.96
CA PHE A 268 13.57 -23.97 -14.11
C PHE A 268 12.22 -23.35 -14.51
N GLY A 269 12.18 -22.55 -15.60
CA GLY A 269 10.98 -21.87 -16.08
C GLY A 269 10.61 -20.62 -15.26
N LEU A 270 11.54 -20.07 -14.43
CA LEU A 270 11.33 -18.86 -13.67
C LEU A 270 11.81 -17.64 -14.48
N PRO A 271 11.13 -16.48 -14.33
CA PRO A 271 11.56 -15.25 -15.00
C PRO A 271 12.95 -14.82 -14.53
N VAL A 272 13.86 -14.61 -15.47
CA VAL A 272 15.18 -14.04 -15.20
C VAL A 272 15.02 -12.58 -14.84
N ARG A 273 15.55 -12.18 -13.69
CA ARG A 273 15.51 -10.78 -13.23
C ARG A 273 16.67 -10.01 -13.86
N ALA A 274 16.40 -8.76 -14.22
CA ALA A 274 17.45 -7.85 -14.67
C ALA A 274 18.37 -7.54 -13.48
N ASP A 275 19.69 -7.65 -13.74
CA ASP A 275 20.70 -7.17 -12.81
C ASP A 275 20.88 -5.66 -13.03
N TRP A 276 20.40 -4.87 -12.06
CA TRP A 276 20.44 -3.41 -12.09
C TRP A 276 20.96 -2.82 -10.77
N ALA A 277 21.53 -3.65 -9.87
CA ALA A 277 22.14 -3.28 -8.60
C ALA A 277 23.63 -2.96 -8.75
#